data_d3a1836fd15651d1ce6503a65873165c
#
_entry.id   d3a1836fd15651d1ce6503a65873165c
#
_cell.length_a   1.000
_cell.length_b   1.000
_cell.length_c   1.000
_cell.angle_alpha   90.00
_cell.angle_beta   90.00
_cell.angle_gamma   90.00
#
_symmetry.space_group_name_H-M   'P 1'
#
loop_
_entity.id
_entity.type
_entity.pdbx_description
1 polymer ?
#
loop_
_entity_poly.entity_id
_entity_poly.type
_entity_poly.pdbx_seq_one_letter_code
_entity_poly.pdbx_strand_id
1 'polypeptide(L)'
;MHIQLFYKALLTNLGSTNIGVRKSSESLIRQLNGAIEDKLLLLSLAASLLQVHSTTKLKPALIDQVVDLIDLAQARTSSPAELS
;
A
#
# COMPACT_ATOMS: atom_id res chain seq x y z
N MET A 1 -1.69 18.08 -7.33
CA MET A 1 -2.04 17.29 -6.15
C MET A 1 -0.92 16.30 -5.82
N HIS A 2 -0.55 16.23 -4.58
CA HIS A 2 0.56 15.37 -4.18
C HIS A 2 0.04 14.04 -3.67
N ILE A 3 -0.43 13.21 -4.58
CA ILE A 3 -1.00 11.90 -4.23
C ILE A 3 0.02 11.03 -3.48
N GLN A 4 1.30 11.21 -3.80
CA GLN A 4 2.35 10.45 -3.11
C GLN A 4 2.40 10.77 -1.63
N LEU A 5 2.33 12.06 -1.29
CA LEU A 5 2.31 12.48 0.11
C LEU A 5 1.05 12.00 0.82
N PHE A 6 -0.07 12.07 0.14
CA PHE A 6 -1.33 11.59 0.69
C PHE A 6 -1.27 10.08 0.97
N TYR A 7 -0.76 9.32 0.03
CA TYR A 7 -0.63 7.88 0.17
C TYR A 7 0.31 7.52 1.33
N LYS A 8 1.44 8.21 1.43
CA LYS A 8 2.39 8.00 2.52
C LYS A 8 1.77 8.33 3.87
N ALA A 9 0.98 9.39 3.93
CA ALA A 9 0.27 9.75 5.17
C ALA A 9 -0.70 8.65 5.58
N LEU A 10 -1.44 8.08 4.62
CA LEU A 10 -2.34 6.97 4.91
C LEU A 10 -1.60 5.76 5.41
N LEU A 11 -0.48 5.43 4.79
CA LEU A 11 0.35 4.30 5.24
C LEU A 11 0.84 4.52 6.66
N THR A 12 1.26 5.75 6.99
CA THR A 12 1.71 6.09 8.33
C THR A 12 0.57 5.92 9.34
N ASN A 13 -0.65 6.25 8.95
CA ASN A 13 -1.82 6.12 9.82
C ASN A 13 -2.15 4.67 10.16
N LEU A 14 -1.62 3.70 9.42
CA LEU A 14 -1.81 2.29 9.74
C LEU A 14 -1.17 1.93 11.07
N GLY A 15 -0.22 2.72 11.54
CA GLY A 15 0.40 2.56 12.84
C GLY A 15 -0.31 3.28 13.98
N SER A 16 -1.43 3.95 13.69
CA SER A 16 -2.17 4.69 14.70
C SER A 16 -2.76 3.78 15.76
N THR A 17 -2.79 4.25 17.01
CA THR A 17 -3.46 3.54 18.09
C THR A 17 -4.98 3.68 18.01
N ASN A 18 -5.46 4.64 17.24
CA ASN A 18 -6.89 4.85 17.03
C ASN A 18 -7.39 3.90 15.95
N ILE A 19 -8.23 2.94 16.36
CA ILE A 19 -8.73 1.92 15.44
C ILE A 19 -9.54 2.54 14.29
N GLY A 20 -10.32 3.58 14.58
CA GLY A 20 -11.09 4.27 13.55
C GLY A 20 -10.20 4.87 12.46
N VAL A 21 -9.13 5.53 12.88
CA VAL A 21 -8.16 6.11 11.94
C VAL A 21 -7.50 5.02 11.11
N ARG A 22 -7.09 3.93 11.76
CA ARG A 22 -6.46 2.80 11.04
C ARG A 22 -7.39 2.21 9.99
N LYS A 23 -8.63 1.94 10.36
CA LYS A 23 -9.60 1.32 9.45
C LYS A 23 -9.94 2.24 8.29
N SER A 24 -10.12 3.52 8.56
CA SER A 24 -10.40 4.50 7.51
C SER A 24 -9.24 4.59 6.53
N SER A 25 -8.01 4.62 7.05
CA SER A 25 -6.82 4.69 6.22
C SER A 25 -6.66 3.42 5.38
N GLU A 26 -6.91 2.25 5.97
CA GLU A 26 -6.88 0.98 5.24
C GLU A 26 -7.85 0.99 4.06
N SER A 27 -9.07 1.44 4.31
CA SER A 27 -10.09 1.50 3.27
C SER A 27 -9.67 2.41 2.12
N LEU A 28 -9.14 3.60 2.45
CA LEU A 28 -8.68 4.54 1.44
C LEU A 28 -7.48 3.99 0.66
N ILE A 29 -6.57 3.32 1.36
CA ILE A 29 -5.40 2.71 0.71
C ILE A 29 -5.85 1.65 -0.29
N ARG A 30 -6.82 0.81 0.07
CA ARG A 30 -7.36 -0.19 -0.86
C ARG A 30 -7.96 0.45 -2.09
N GLN A 31 -8.70 1.53 -1.91
CA GLN A 31 -9.29 2.25 -3.04
C GLN A 31 -8.20 2.80 -3.94
N LEU A 32 -7.17 3.40 -3.36
CA LEU A 32 -6.06 3.94 -4.14
C LEU A 32 -5.26 2.83 -4.84
N ASN A 33 -5.05 1.71 -4.16
CA ASN A 33 -4.35 0.58 -4.75
C ASN A 33 -5.07 0.06 -5.99
N GLY A 34 -6.40 0.10 -5.98
CA GLY A 34 -7.18 -0.32 -7.14
C GLY A 34 -7.27 0.75 -8.22
N ALA A 35 -7.24 2.02 -7.83
CA ALA A 35 -7.43 3.14 -8.75
C ALA A 35 -6.14 3.57 -9.45
N ILE A 36 -5.01 3.51 -8.76
CA ILE A 36 -3.73 3.93 -9.31
C ILE A 36 -3.12 2.78 -10.10
N GLU A 37 -2.83 3.02 -11.36
CA GLU A 37 -2.29 1.99 -12.24
C GLU A 37 -0.82 1.71 -11.98
N ASP A 38 -0.06 2.71 -11.56
CA ASP A 38 1.38 2.56 -11.34
C ASP A 38 1.64 1.88 -10.00
N LYS A 39 1.58 0.55 -10.01
CA LYS A 39 1.81 -0.25 -8.81
C LYS A 39 3.25 -0.15 -8.33
N LEU A 40 4.19 0.05 -9.25
CA LEU A 40 5.60 0.20 -8.86
C LEU A 40 5.82 1.45 -8.04
N LEU A 41 5.11 2.54 -8.38
CA LEU A 41 5.18 3.76 -7.58
C LEU A 41 4.69 3.51 -6.17
N LEU A 42 3.55 2.83 -6.03
CA LEU A 42 2.99 2.52 -4.72
C LEU A 42 3.91 1.61 -3.91
N LEU A 43 4.50 0.61 -4.56
CA LEU A 43 5.48 -0.27 -3.92
C LEU A 43 6.70 0.51 -3.46
N SER A 44 7.17 1.42 -4.27
CA SER A 44 8.32 2.26 -3.93
C SER A 44 8.04 3.10 -2.69
N LEU A 45 6.84 3.68 -2.61
CA LEU A 45 6.46 4.49 -1.45
C LEU A 45 6.37 3.63 -0.19
N ALA A 46 5.75 2.47 -0.29
CA ALA A 46 5.62 1.56 0.85
C ALA A 46 6.99 1.06 1.30
N ALA A 47 7.85 0.70 0.37
CA ALA A 47 9.19 0.23 0.70
C ALA A 47 10.03 1.33 1.36
N SER A 48 9.89 2.55 0.88
CA SER A 48 10.59 3.69 1.47
C SER A 48 10.20 3.88 2.94
N LEU A 49 8.90 3.81 3.23
CA LEU A 49 8.42 3.92 4.60
C LEU A 49 8.86 2.72 5.44
N LEU A 50 8.90 1.55 4.84
CA LEU A 50 9.33 0.35 5.55
C LEU A 50 10.77 0.47 6.03
N GLN A 51 11.64 1.09 5.24
CA GLN A 51 13.02 1.32 5.64
C GLN A 51 13.10 2.27 6.84
N VAL A 52 12.30 3.32 6.83
CA VAL A 52 12.28 4.29 7.92
C VAL A 52 11.68 3.69 9.19
N HIS A 53 10.68 2.84 9.05
CA HIS A 53 9.94 2.28 10.19
C HIS A 53 10.23 0.81 10.42
N SER A 54 11.47 0.37 10.12
CA SER A 54 11.83 -1.04 10.19
C SER A 54 11.75 -1.63 11.60
N THR A 55 11.78 -0.78 12.63
CA THR A 55 11.72 -1.23 14.02
C THR A 55 10.45 -0.80 14.74
N THR A 56 9.48 -0.25 14.02
CA THR A 56 8.25 0.26 14.62
C THR A 56 7.10 -0.72 14.45
N LYS A 57 6.00 -0.43 15.14
CA LYS A 57 4.78 -1.22 15.01
C LYS A 57 4.16 -1.13 13.61
N LEU A 58 4.59 -0.14 12.85
CA LEU A 58 4.09 0.06 11.49
C LEU A 58 4.64 -0.98 10.52
N LYS A 59 5.75 -1.63 10.86
CA LYS A 59 6.41 -2.59 9.97
C LYS A 59 5.47 -3.69 9.46
N PRO A 60 4.72 -4.41 10.32
CA PRO A 60 3.85 -5.47 9.81
C PRO A 60 2.78 -4.95 8.85
N ALA A 61 2.23 -3.77 9.14
CA ALA A 61 1.22 -3.16 8.27
C ALA A 61 1.80 -2.80 6.92
N LEU A 62 3.02 -2.27 6.90
CA LEU A 62 3.69 -1.93 5.64
C LEU A 62 4.03 -3.19 4.83
N ILE A 63 4.43 -4.25 5.49
CA ILE A 63 4.71 -5.52 4.82
C ILE A 63 3.43 -6.05 4.17
N ASP A 64 2.30 -5.98 4.86
CA ASP A 64 1.02 -6.40 4.30
C ASP A 64 0.68 -5.59 3.06
N GLN A 65 0.93 -4.29 3.08
CA GLN A 65 0.66 -3.45 1.91
C GLN A 65 1.57 -3.80 0.74
N VAL A 66 2.84 -4.09 1.01
CA VAL A 66 3.77 -4.49 -0.04
C VAL A 66 3.29 -5.80 -0.68
N VAL A 67 2.87 -6.77 0.12
CA VAL A 67 2.36 -8.04 -0.38
C VAL A 67 1.12 -7.83 -1.24
N ASP A 68 0.18 -7.01 -0.77
CA ASP A 68 -1.03 -6.70 -1.53
C ASP A 68 -0.70 -6.06 -2.88
N LEU A 69 0.24 -5.12 -2.89
CA LEU A 69 0.63 -4.44 -4.12
C LEU A 69 1.31 -5.39 -5.10
N ILE A 70 2.12 -6.31 -4.60
CA ILE A 70 2.75 -7.32 -5.44
C ILE A 70 1.68 -8.20 -6.06
N ASP A 71 0.70 -8.65 -5.28
CA ASP A 71 -0.40 -9.46 -5.79
C ASP A 71 -1.18 -8.71 -6.86
N LEU A 72 -1.48 -7.44 -6.63
CA LEU A 72 -2.20 -6.64 -7.61
C LEU A 72 -1.39 -6.46 -8.89
N ALA A 73 -0.10 -6.24 -8.77
CA ALA A 73 0.77 -6.09 -9.93
C ALA A 73 0.84 -7.38 -10.73
N GLN A 74 0.93 -8.51 -10.05
CA GLN A 74 0.95 -9.82 -10.71
C GLN A 74 -0.38 -10.12 -11.40
N ALA A 75 -1.49 -9.77 -10.74
CA ALA A 75 -2.82 -9.97 -11.33
C ALA A 75 -2.99 -9.18 -12.62
N ARG A 76 -2.37 -8.00 -12.70
CA ARG A 76 -2.44 -7.19 -13.92
C ARG A 76 -1.60 -7.77 -15.03
N THR A 77 -0.44 -8.33 -14.70
CA THR A 77 0.46 -8.90 -15.70
C THR A 77 0.08 -10.32 -16.10
N SER A 78 -0.59 -11.04 -15.21
CA SER A 78 -1.04 -12.40 -15.47
C SER A 78 -2.44 -12.36 -16.08
N SER A 79 -2.52 -11.93 -17.32
CA SER A 79 -3.80 -11.91 -18.01
C SER A 79 -4.33 -13.32 -18.19
N PRO A 80 -5.63 -13.56 -17.95
CA PRO A 80 -6.22 -14.89 -18.18
C PRO A 80 -6.03 -15.37 -19.61
N ALA A 81 -5.95 -14.45 -20.55
CA ALA A 81 -5.74 -14.82 -21.95
C ALA A 81 -4.40 -15.50 -22.16
N GLU A 82 -3.43 -15.21 -21.35
CA GLU A 82 -2.11 -15.82 -21.45
C GLU A 82 -2.13 -17.26 -20.99
N LEU A 83 -3.11 -17.61 -20.20
CA LEU A 83 -3.21 -18.95 -19.64
C LEU A 83 -3.95 -19.91 -20.55
N SER A 84 -4.60 -19.37 -21.52
CA SER A 84 -5.39 -20.18 -22.46
C SER A 84 -4.56 -20.67 -23.63
#